data_73b4333e7042a65e1aa2a27fce2e7eea
#
_entry.id   73b4333e7042a65e1aa2a27fce2e7eea
#
_cell.length_a   1.000
_cell.length_b   1.000
_cell.length_c   1.000
_cell.angle_alpha   90.00
_cell.angle_beta   90.00
_cell.angle_gamma   90.00
#
_symmetry.space_group_name_H-M   'P 1'
#
loop_
_entity.id
_entity.type
_entity.pdbx_description
1 polymer ?
#
loop_
_entity_poly.entity_id
_entity_poly.type
_entity_poly.pdbx_seq_one_letter_code
_entity_poly.pdbx_strand_id
1 'polypeptide(L)'
;MSLDHEAIRKAYPNAVSIDDGTGAFDADNNSITLDQSKIDEARATLDAEYAALEYSRKRVEQYASIQDQLDMQYWDNVNGTTTWKDHIAKVKSDNPKP
;
A
#
# COMPACT_ATOMS: atom_id res chain seq x y z
N MET A 1 -22.64 -15.57 0.93
CA MET A 1 -21.33 -15.22 0.38
C MET A 1 -21.12 -13.71 0.52
N SER A 2 -20.01 -13.28 1.09
CA SER A 2 -19.76 -11.84 1.26
C SER A 2 -19.27 -11.21 -0.04
N LEU A 3 -19.66 -9.95 -0.24
CA LEU A 3 -19.21 -9.16 -1.38
C LEU A 3 -17.83 -8.54 -1.09
N ASP A 4 -17.08 -8.30 -2.16
CA ASP A 4 -15.79 -7.60 -2.06
C ASP A 4 -16.05 -6.09 -2.07
N HIS A 5 -16.33 -5.51 -0.89
CA HIS A 5 -16.73 -4.11 -0.75
C HIS A 5 -15.70 -3.13 -1.32
N GLU A 6 -14.42 -3.39 -1.08
CA GLU A 6 -13.34 -2.52 -1.56
C GLU A 6 -13.26 -2.50 -3.09
N ALA A 7 -13.31 -3.69 -3.71
CA ALA A 7 -13.29 -3.80 -5.17
C ALA A 7 -14.54 -3.20 -5.81
N ILE A 8 -15.70 -3.38 -5.18
CA ILE A 8 -16.97 -2.81 -5.66
C ILE A 8 -16.89 -1.28 -5.63
N ARG A 9 -16.39 -0.69 -4.55
CA ARG A 9 -16.24 0.77 -4.46
C ARG A 9 -15.28 1.32 -5.49
N LYS A 10 -14.23 0.59 -5.82
CA LYS A 10 -13.29 0.99 -6.86
C LYS A 10 -13.92 0.90 -8.25
N ALA A 11 -14.63 -0.20 -8.54
CA ALA A 11 -15.28 -0.42 -9.83
C ALA A 11 -16.50 0.49 -10.03
N TYR A 12 -17.22 0.79 -8.95
CA TYR A 12 -18.45 1.61 -8.97
C TYR A 12 -18.31 2.75 -7.96
N PRO A 13 -17.65 3.87 -8.34
CA PRO A 13 -17.45 5.02 -7.42
C PRO A 13 -18.74 5.65 -6.91
N ASN A 14 -19.88 5.45 -7.62
CA ASN A 14 -21.18 5.92 -7.21
C ASN A 14 -21.88 5.05 -6.15
N ALA A 15 -21.31 3.90 -5.81
CA ALA A 15 -21.85 3.05 -4.75
C ALA A 15 -21.60 3.69 -3.38
N VAL A 16 -22.69 4.03 -2.67
CA VAL A 16 -22.61 4.64 -1.34
C VAL A 16 -22.99 3.66 -0.23
N SER A 17 -23.66 2.58 -0.58
CA SER A 17 -24.09 1.54 0.36
C SER A 17 -23.88 0.17 -0.30
N ILE A 18 -23.24 -0.74 0.42
CA ILE A 18 -22.99 -2.10 -0.04
C ILE A 18 -23.37 -3.06 1.08
N ASP A 19 -24.26 -3.98 0.77
CA ASP A 19 -24.75 -4.99 1.70
C ASP A 19 -24.57 -6.39 1.10
N ASP A 20 -24.01 -7.31 1.85
CA ASP A 20 -23.74 -8.67 1.38
C ASP A 20 -25.00 -9.42 0.97
N GLY A 21 -26.13 -9.08 1.57
CA GLY A 21 -27.41 -9.74 1.27
C GLY A 21 -28.24 -9.09 0.16
N THR A 22 -28.12 -7.77 -0.01
CA THR A 22 -28.98 -6.99 -0.92
C THR A 22 -28.25 -6.33 -2.09
N GLY A 23 -26.92 -6.24 -2.04
CA GLY A 23 -26.10 -5.68 -3.11
C GLY A 23 -25.67 -4.24 -2.87
N ALA A 24 -25.44 -3.49 -3.94
CA ALA A 24 -24.94 -2.12 -3.88
C ALA A 24 -26.00 -1.11 -4.32
N PHE A 25 -25.98 0.06 -3.71
CA PHE A 25 -26.91 1.16 -3.98
C PHE A 25 -26.20 2.49 -4.11
N ASP A 26 -26.73 3.37 -4.96
CA ASP A 26 -26.21 4.73 -5.14
C ASP A 26 -26.79 5.69 -4.11
N ALA A 27 -26.45 6.99 -4.23
CA ALA A 27 -26.92 8.03 -3.32
C ALA A 27 -28.45 8.22 -3.35
N ASP A 28 -29.10 7.86 -4.46
CA ASP A 28 -30.55 7.93 -4.63
C ASP A 28 -31.26 6.63 -4.22
N ASN A 29 -30.52 5.72 -3.62
CA ASN A 29 -30.98 4.40 -3.17
C ASN A 29 -31.44 3.50 -4.33
N ASN A 30 -30.90 3.72 -5.52
CA ASN A 30 -31.14 2.85 -6.68
C ASN A 30 -30.14 1.70 -6.66
N SER A 31 -30.64 0.49 -6.98
CA SER A 31 -29.79 -0.69 -7.05
C SER A 31 -28.78 -0.56 -8.20
N ILE A 32 -27.51 -0.89 -7.92
CA ILE A 32 -26.44 -0.91 -8.92
C ILE A 32 -26.26 -2.35 -9.37
N THR A 33 -26.32 -2.58 -10.69
CA THR A 33 -26.05 -3.89 -11.26
C THR A 33 -24.54 -4.17 -11.19
N LEU A 34 -24.16 -5.21 -10.45
CA LEU A 34 -22.75 -5.59 -10.27
C LEU A 34 -22.33 -6.56 -11.37
N ASP A 35 -21.22 -6.24 -12.02
CA ASP A 35 -20.57 -7.11 -13.02
C ASP A 35 -19.34 -7.73 -12.36
N GLN A 36 -19.34 -9.06 -12.23
CA GLN A 36 -18.26 -9.77 -11.54
C GLN A 36 -16.91 -9.55 -12.22
N SER A 37 -16.88 -9.45 -13.56
CA SER A 37 -15.60 -9.22 -14.24
C SER A 37 -15.01 -7.84 -13.93
N LYS A 38 -15.83 -6.81 -13.76
CA LYS A 38 -15.37 -5.49 -13.33
C LYS A 38 -14.86 -5.50 -11.89
N ILE A 39 -15.53 -6.25 -11.03
CA ILE A 39 -15.10 -6.43 -9.62
C ILE A 39 -13.77 -7.17 -9.57
N ASP A 40 -13.61 -8.20 -10.37
CA ASP A 40 -12.36 -8.97 -10.44
C ASP A 40 -11.20 -8.11 -10.96
N GLU A 41 -11.42 -7.28 -11.97
CA GLU A 41 -10.43 -6.32 -12.47
C GLU A 41 -10.05 -5.30 -11.40
N ALA A 42 -11.02 -4.77 -10.66
CA ALA A 42 -10.78 -3.83 -9.58
C ALA A 42 -9.96 -4.48 -8.45
N ARG A 43 -10.26 -5.73 -8.10
CA ARG A 43 -9.49 -6.47 -7.10
C ARG A 43 -8.05 -6.69 -7.57
N ALA A 44 -7.85 -7.07 -8.82
CA ALA A 44 -6.52 -7.25 -9.38
C ALA A 44 -5.71 -5.94 -9.35
N THR A 45 -6.35 -4.81 -9.66
CA THR A 45 -5.70 -3.50 -9.61
C THR A 45 -5.32 -3.10 -8.18
N LEU A 46 -6.23 -3.30 -7.21
CA LEU A 46 -5.95 -3.02 -5.80
C LEU A 46 -4.80 -3.88 -5.27
N ASP A 47 -4.78 -5.16 -5.62
CA ASP A 47 -3.72 -6.07 -5.19
C ASP A 47 -2.37 -5.69 -5.81
N ALA A 48 -2.37 -5.26 -7.08
CA ALA A 48 -1.15 -4.80 -7.77
C ALA A 48 -0.63 -3.49 -7.15
N GLU A 49 -1.50 -2.55 -6.82
CA GLU A 49 -1.14 -1.30 -6.14
C GLU A 49 -0.54 -1.57 -4.77
N TYR A 50 -1.14 -2.48 -4.01
CA TYR A 50 -0.64 -2.89 -2.69
C TYR A 50 0.74 -3.54 -2.81
N ALA A 51 0.90 -4.47 -3.76
CA ALA A 51 2.18 -5.15 -3.99
C ALA A 51 3.28 -4.17 -4.44
N ALA A 52 2.92 -3.17 -5.26
CA ALA A 52 3.87 -2.16 -5.73
C ALA A 52 4.43 -1.30 -4.58
N LEU A 53 3.73 -1.18 -3.46
CA LEU A 53 4.17 -0.44 -2.28
C LEU A 53 4.84 -1.31 -1.22
N GLU A 54 4.96 -2.60 -1.45
CA GLU A 54 5.56 -3.53 -0.49
C GLU A 54 7.02 -3.14 -0.18
N TYR A 55 7.78 -2.68 -1.18
CA TYR A 55 9.16 -2.24 -0.98
C TYR A 55 9.25 -1.13 0.06
N SER A 56 8.30 -0.21 0.04
CA SER A 56 8.27 0.92 0.98
C SER A 56 8.00 0.44 2.40
N ARG A 57 7.07 -0.49 2.58
CA ARG A 57 6.77 -1.07 3.90
C ARG A 57 7.98 -1.82 4.46
N LYS A 58 8.64 -2.62 3.62
CA LYS A 58 9.84 -3.37 4.03
C LYS A 58 11.00 -2.44 4.38
N ARG A 59 11.18 -1.37 3.63
CA ARG A 59 12.20 -0.36 3.93
C ARG A 59 11.98 0.26 5.31
N VAL A 60 10.74 0.65 5.63
CA VAL A 60 10.40 1.24 6.93
C VAL A 60 10.76 0.30 8.07
N GLU A 61 10.49 -1.00 7.92
CA GLU A 61 10.82 -2.01 8.93
C GLU A 61 12.32 -2.21 9.11
N GLN A 62 13.11 -2.06 8.05
CA GLN A 62 14.54 -2.35 8.04
C GLN A 62 15.41 -1.14 8.35
N TYR A 63 14.89 0.09 8.23
CA TYR A 63 15.64 1.27 8.62
C TYR A 63 15.86 1.27 10.14
N ALA A 64 17.06 1.65 10.55
CA ALA A 64 17.34 1.93 11.96
C ALA A 64 16.43 3.06 12.46
N SER A 65 16.24 3.16 13.78
CA SER A 65 15.47 4.27 14.36
C SER A 65 16.08 5.61 13.96
N ILE A 66 15.29 6.69 14.01
CA ILE A 66 15.79 8.04 13.71
C ILE A 66 16.95 8.41 14.63
N GLN A 67 16.87 8.03 15.91
CA GLN A 67 17.93 8.26 16.88
C GLN A 67 19.21 7.55 16.49
N ASP A 68 19.11 6.29 16.11
CA ASP A 68 20.28 5.51 15.67
C ASP A 68 20.87 6.08 14.38
N GLN A 69 20.04 6.53 13.45
CA GLN A 69 20.51 7.15 12.21
C GLN A 69 21.23 8.47 12.47
N LEU A 70 20.73 9.28 13.41
CA LEU A 70 21.39 10.53 13.82
C LEU A 70 22.74 10.22 14.47
N ASP A 71 22.83 9.19 15.29
CA ASP A 71 24.09 8.76 15.89
C ASP A 71 25.08 8.29 14.81
N MET A 72 24.61 7.54 13.82
CA MET A 72 25.44 7.14 12.68
C MET A 72 26.00 8.35 11.94
N GLN A 73 25.17 9.36 11.68
CA GLN A 73 25.62 10.61 11.02
C GLN A 73 26.66 11.33 11.86
N TYR A 74 26.43 11.44 13.16
CA TYR A 74 27.39 12.10 14.07
C TYR A 74 28.74 11.40 14.06
N TRP A 75 28.76 10.07 14.27
CA TRP A 75 30.00 9.31 14.31
C TRP A 75 30.68 9.23 12.94
N ASP A 76 29.92 9.19 11.86
CA ASP A 76 30.50 9.27 10.51
C ASP A 76 31.24 10.58 10.30
N ASN A 77 30.69 11.68 10.78
CA ASN A 77 31.33 12.98 10.68
C ASN A 77 32.61 13.04 11.54
N VAL A 78 32.59 12.49 12.75
CA VAL A 78 33.74 12.47 13.65
C VAL A 78 34.85 11.54 13.13
N ASN A 79 34.48 10.37 12.61
CA ASN A 79 35.44 9.33 12.22
C ASN A 79 35.76 9.31 10.73
N GLY A 80 35.08 10.14 9.91
CA GLY A 80 35.26 10.15 8.46
C GLY A 80 34.78 8.86 7.79
N THR A 81 33.72 8.23 8.33
CA THR A 81 33.14 6.98 7.85
C THR A 81 31.83 7.21 7.10
N THR A 82 31.24 6.16 6.50
CA THR A 82 30.00 6.22 5.73
C THR A 82 28.98 5.19 6.19
N THR A 83 28.95 4.87 7.49
CA THR A 83 28.08 3.82 8.04
C THR A 83 26.60 4.10 7.79
N TRP A 84 26.15 5.35 7.97
CA TRP A 84 24.77 5.75 7.71
C TRP A 84 24.40 5.62 6.23
N LYS A 85 25.22 6.15 5.35
CA LYS A 85 25.02 6.08 3.89
C LYS A 85 24.95 4.62 3.43
N ASP A 86 25.88 3.78 3.95
CA ASP A 86 25.94 2.37 3.61
C ASP A 86 24.70 1.62 4.10
N HIS A 87 24.22 1.93 5.32
CA HIS A 87 22.99 1.36 5.87
C HIS A 87 21.77 1.69 4.99
N ILE A 88 21.60 2.95 4.63
CA ILE A 88 20.49 3.38 3.77
C ILE A 88 20.56 2.72 2.39
N ALA A 89 21.76 2.68 1.80
CA ALA A 89 21.98 2.04 0.50
C ALA A 89 21.65 0.54 0.55
N LYS A 90 22.03 -0.14 1.62
CA LYS A 90 21.73 -1.56 1.81
C LYS A 90 20.23 -1.83 1.89
N VAL A 91 19.49 -1.06 2.70
CA VAL A 91 18.04 -1.20 2.83
C VAL A 91 17.34 -1.00 1.48
N LYS A 92 17.75 0.01 0.72
CA LYS A 92 17.19 0.30 -0.60
C LYS A 92 17.54 -0.78 -1.62
N SER A 93 18.75 -1.33 -1.55
CA SER A 93 19.19 -2.41 -2.44
C SER A 93 18.47 -3.72 -2.16
N ASP A 94 18.23 -4.03 -0.88
CA ASP A 94 17.52 -5.25 -0.46
C ASP A 94 16.01 -5.16 -0.77
N ASN A 95 15.46 -3.97 -0.90
CA ASN A 95 14.04 -3.72 -1.18
C ASN A 95 13.90 -2.73 -2.32
N PRO A 96 14.21 -3.14 -3.57
CA PRO A 96 14.22 -2.23 -4.70
C PRO A 96 12.80 -1.76 -5.06
N LYS A 97 12.73 -0.53 -5.53
CA LYS A 97 11.49 0.03 -6.07
C LYS A 97 11.16 -0.69 -7.38
N PRO A 98 9.91 -1.20 -7.52
CA PRO A 98 9.51 -1.87 -8.76
C PRO A 98 9.50 -0.94 -9.96
#